data_960a600a1a659e1598572c01685cddd5
#
_entry.id   960a600a1a659e1598572c01685cddd5
#
_cell.length_a   1.000
_cell.length_b   1.000
_cell.length_c   1.000
_cell.angle_alpha   90.00
_cell.angle_beta   90.00
_cell.angle_gamma   90.00
#
_symmetry.space_group_name_H-M   'P 1'
#
loop_
_entity.id
_entity.type
_entity.pdbx_description
1 polymer ?
#
loop_
_entity_poly.entity_id
_entity_poly.type
_entity_poly.pdbx_seq_one_letter_code
_entity_poly.pdbx_strand_id
1 'polypeptide(L)'
;NGQVTTFNHQGHLIKIPAPLVIIPEGYTFSVNIKYHGTPEYCGASGFKFDEHLGVDHVWTLSEAYCARSWWPCKDDPSDKADSVDIIITVPSNPDFIVASNGILQSMTQTGNKKIYHWKENYPITTYLVSLAIYPYTVWYDQYISQLSNDTMAIEHYVFPDRFDDSYSNYLLTKDMLLLFSDLFG
;
A
#
# COMPACT_ATOMS: atom_id res chain seq x y z
N ASN A 1 20.17 16.09 10.79
CA ASN A 1 20.13 17.21 9.84
C ASN A 1 20.36 16.64 8.45
N GLY A 2 19.27 16.39 7.70
CA GLY A 2 19.36 15.86 6.34
C GLY A 2 20.08 16.85 5.43
N GLN A 3 21.19 16.42 4.86
CA GLN A 3 21.90 17.21 3.84
C GLN A 3 21.37 16.80 2.47
N VAL A 4 21.10 17.79 1.62
CA VAL A 4 20.81 17.53 0.21
C VAL A 4 22.08 17.01 -0.44
N THR A 5 22.00 15.87 -1.10
CA THR A 5 23.14 15.27 -1.82
C THR A 5 22.88 15.21 -3.33
N THR A 6 23.90 15.13 -4.09
CA THR A 6 23.80 14.83 -5.53
C THR A 6 23.42 13.36 -5.73
N PHE A 7 22.75 13.08 -6.82
CA PHE A 7 22.45 11.72 -7.23
C PHE A 7 22.57 11.58 -8.75
N ASN A 8 22.70 10.36 -9.21
CA ASN A 8 22.62 10.02 -10.62
C ASN A 8 21.45 9.03 -10.80
N HIS A 9 20.53 9.36 -11.69
CA HIS A 9 19.44 8.49 -12.10
C HIS A 9 19.70 7.99 -13.51
N GLN A 10 19.96 6.71 -13.65
CA GLN A 10 20.24 6.07 -14.93
C GLN A 10 19.50 4.73 -15.02
N GLY A 11 18.62 4.61 -16.01
CA GLY A 11 17.70 3.47 -16.12
C GLY A 11 16.85 3.36 -14.85
N HIS A 12 16.85 2.19 -14.22
CA HIS A 12 16.08 1.93 -12.99
C HIS A 12 16.89 2.13 -11.71
N LEU A 13 18.06 2.80 -11.79
CA LEU A 13 18.94 2.96 -10.64
C LEU A 13 19.08 4.41 -10.23
N ILE A 14 18.86 4.67 -8.94
CA ILE A 14 19.22 5.92 -8.29
C ILE A 14 20.52 5.66 -7.52
N LYS A 15 21.62 6.28 -7.98
CA LYS A 15 22.93 6.17 -7.35
C LYS A 15 23.21 7.42 -6.52
N ILE A 16 23.34 7.24 -5.23
CA ILE A 16 23.72 8.29 -4.28
C ILE A 16 25.18 8.06 -3.92
N PRO A 17 26.09 9.06 -4.09
CA PRO A 17 27.47 8.92 -3.68
C PRO A 17 27.54 8.56 -2.20
N ALA A 18 28.38 7.60 -1.86
CA ALA A 18 28.64 7.30 -0.45
C ALA A 18 29.20 8.55 0.24
N PRO A 19 28.82 8.82 1.49
CA PRO A 19 29.45 9.87 2.28
C PRO A 19 30.94 9.57 2.40
N LEU A 20 31.78 10.62 2.50
CA LEU A 20 33.23 10.49 2.68
C LEU A 20 33.62 9.74 3.98
N VAL A 21 32.65 9.54 4.86
CA VAL A 21 32.80 8.78 6.10
C VAL A 21 32.22 7.38 5.88
N ILE A 22 33.02 6.36 6.13
CA ILE A 22 32.58 4.97 6.12
C ILE A 22 31.46 4.84 7.18
N ILE A 23 30.28 4.38 6.76
CA ILE A 23 29.21 4.02 7.67
C ILE A 23 29.59 2.68 8.29
N PRO A 24 29.86 2.61 9.61
CA PRO A 24 30.22 1.34 10.24
C PRO A 24 29.06 0.35 10.20
N GLU A 25 29.36 -0.93 10.27
CA GLU A 25 28.36 -1.99 10.43
C GLU A 25 27.51 -1.73 11.68
N GLY A 26 26.20 -1.95 11.57
CA GLY A 26 25.24 -1.71 12.66
C GLY A 26 24.72 -0.26 12.77
N TYR A 27 25.20 0.66 11.96
CA TYR A 27 24.67 2.03 11.93
C TYR A 27 23.47 2.15 10.99
N THR A 28 22.45 2.85 11.48
CA THR A 28 21.26 3.19 10.71
C THR A 28 21.41 4.57 10.06
N PHE A 29 20.99 4.72 8.84
CA PHE A 29 20.86 6.00 8.16
C PHE A 29 19.50 6.12 7.46
N SER A 30 19.09 7.35 7.18
CA SER A 30 17.84 7.62 6.46
C SER A 30 18.13 8.30 5.14
N VAL A 31 17.35 7.94 4.13
CA VAL A 31 17.34 8.60 2.82
C VAL A 31 15.95 9.17 2.59
N ASN A 32 15.88 10.44 2.22
CA ASN A 32 14.63 11.09 1.81
C ASN A 32 14.70 11.37 0.31
N ILE A 33 13.78 10.77 -0.44
CA ILE A 33 13.68 10.94 -1.90
C ILE A 33 12.39 11.69 -2.18
N LYS A 34 12.50 12.88 -2.81
CA LYS A 34 11.35 13.61 -3.33
C LYS A 34 11.27 13.38 -4.83
N TYR A 35 10.14 12.93 -5.30
CA TYR A 35 9.91 12.67 -6.71
C TYR A 35 8.48 13.08 -7.10
N HIS A 36 8.28 13.26 -8.39
CA HIS A 36 6.98 13.53 -8.99
C HIS A 36 7.00 13.04 -10.44
N GLY A 37 5.84 12.81 -11.01
CA GLY A 37 5.69 12.40 -12.40
C GLY A 37 4.51 11.46 -12.59
N THR A 38 4.36 10.99 -13.81
CA THR A 38 3.43 9.90 -14.14
C THR A 38 4.16 8.57 -13.92
N PRO A 39 3.53 7.59 -13.24
CA PRO A 39 4.10 6.26 -13.09
C PRO A 39 4.46 5.63 -14.43
N GLU A 40 5.59 4.93 -14.47
CA GLU A 40 6.05 4.25 -15.67
C GLU A 40 5.11 3.08 -16.04
N TYR A 41 4.93 2.85 -17.33
CA TYR A 41 4.15 1.74 -17.81
C TYR A 41 4.84 0.40 -17.48
N CYS A 42 4.10 -0.50 -16.84
CA CYS A 42 4.56 -1.84 -16.47
C CYS A 42 3.55 -2.94 -16.91
N GLY A 43 3.11 -2.88 -18.15
CA GLY A 43 2.13 -3.82 -18.68
C GLY A 43 0.78 -3.76 -17.96
N ALA A 44 0.24 -4.92 -17.59
CA ALA A 44 -0.99 -5.01 -16.80
C ALA A 44 -0.78 -4.62 -15.33
N SER A 45 0.47 -4.53 -14.87
CA SER A 45 0.86 -4.23 -13.49
C SER A 45 1.25 -2.75 -13.32
N GLY A 46 1.71 -2.39 -12.13
CA GLY A 46 2.15 -1.06 -11.74
C GLY A 46 1.03 -0.23 -11.14
N PHE A 47 1.16 1.09 -11.25
CA PHE A 47 0.17 2.05 -10.75
C PHE A 47 -0.80 2.41 -11.87
N LYS A 48 -2.08 2.27 -11.63
CA LYS A 48 -3.13 2.48 -12.62
C LYS A 48 -4.02 3.65 -12.26
N PHE A 49 -4.27 4.49 -13.26
CA PHE A 49 -5.37 5.45 -13.28
C PHE A 49 -6.44 4.86 -14.20
N ASP A 50 -7.61 4.66 -13.66
CA ASP A 50 -8.75 4.05 -14.33
C ASP A 50 -10.02 4.84 -13.99
N GLU A 51 -11.15 4.42 -14.54
CA GLU A 51 -12.45 5.02 -14.29
C GLU A 51 -13.49 3.93 -14.07
N HIS A 52 -14.35 4.10 -13.08
CA HIS A 52 -15.51 3.26 -12.87
C HIS A 52 -16.77 4.13 -12.76
N LEU A 53 -17.70 3.96 -13.67
CA LEU A 53 -18.95 4.75 -13.78
C LEU A 53 -18.74 6.27 -13.75
N GLY A 54 -17.73 6.77 -14.47
CA GLY A 54 -17.43 8.19 -14.57
C GLY A 54 -16.71 8.79 -13.36
N VAL A 55 -16.20 7.96 -12.46
CA VAL A 55 -15.43 8.38 -11.29
C VAL A 55 -14.03 7.79 -11.37
N ASP A 56 -13.02 8.63 -11.12
CA ASP A 56 -11.62 8.19 -11.09
C ASP A 56 -11.42 7.04 -10.10
N HIS A 57 -10.71 6.03 -10.56
CA HIS A 57 -10.29 4.86 -9.78
C HIS A 57 -8.79 4.70 -9.89
N VAL A 58 -8.11 4.66 -8.75
CA VAL A 58 -6.66 4.43 -8.69
C VAL A 58 -6.41 3.13 -7.95
N TRP A 59 -5.53 2.31 -8.52
CA TRP A 59 -5.15 1.04 -7.91
C TRP A 59 -3.75 0.62 -8.33
N THR A 60 -3.15 -0.30 -7.59
CA THR A 60 -1.81 -0.83 -7.88
C THR A 60 -1.82 -2.35 -7.91
N LEU A 61 -1.00 -2.90 -8.79
CA LEU A 61 -0.65 -4.31 -8.85
C LEU A 61 0.82 -4.38 -9.24
N SER A 62 1.72 -4.68 -8.31
CA SER A 62 3.17 -4.50 -8.55
C SER A 62 3.96 -5.81 -8.67
N GLU A 63 3.30 -6.95 -8.70
CA GLU A 63 3.93 -8.27 -8.87
C GLU A 63 4.57 -8.43 -10.25
N ALA A 64 5.79 -8.94 -10.34
CA ALA A 64 6.71 -9.18 -9.21
C ALA A 64 7.78 -8.09 -9.10
N TYR A 65 7.94 -7.22 -10.11
CA TYR A 65 9.04 -6.24 -10.25
C TYR A 65 8.55 -4.88 -10.77
N CYS A 66 7.30 -4.53 -10.51
CA CYS A 66 6.69 -3.28 -10.94
C CYS A 66 6.56 -2.22 -9.83
N ALA A 67 7.03 -2.49 -8.62
CA ALA A 67 7.02 -1.50 -7.53
C ALA A 67 7.83 -0.25 -7.90
N ARG A 68 9.00 -0.42 -8.49
CA ARG A 68 9.86 0.68 -8.96
C ARG A 68 9.24 1.56 -10.04
N SER A 69 8.14 1.13 -10.68
CA SER A 69 7.48 1.93 -11.71
C SER A 69 6.74 3.14 -11.14
N TRP A 70 6.46 3.16 -9.84
CA TRP A 70 5.70 4.23 -9.23
C TRP A 70 6.29 4.79 -7.92
N TRP A 71 7.19 4.06 -7.25
CA TRP A 71 7.89 4.58 -6.08
C TRP A 71 9.33 4.09 -6.00
N PRO A 72 10.26 4.90 -5.46
CA PRO A 72 11.66 4.52 -5.31
C PRO A 72 11.82 3.46 -4.22
N CYS A 73 12.21 2.26 -4.59
CA CYS A 73 12.38 1.14 -3.67
C CYS A 73 13.53 0.23 -4.12
N LYS A 74 13.94 -0.68 -3.26
CA LYS A 74 14.72 -1.86 -3.64
C LYS A 74 13.75 -2.89 -4.18
N ASP A 75 13.63 -2.97 -5.50
CA ASP A 75 12.67 -3.85 -6.18
C ASP A 75 13.17 -5.29 -6.25
N ASP A 76 13.46 -5.84 -5.09
CA ASP A 76 13.88 -7.23 -4.86
C ASP A 76 12.93 -7.89 -3.88
N PRO A 77 12.19 -8.95 -4.28
CA PRO A 77 11.22 -9.63 -3.43
C PRO A 77 11.80 -10.24 -2.16
N SER A 78 13.10 -10.52 -2.11
CA SER A 78 13.76 -11.08 -0.94
C SER A 78 14.18 -10.02 0.09
N ASP A 79 14.28 -8.75 -0.31
CA ASP A 79 14.70 -7.64 0.54
C ASP A 79 13.47 -6.92 1.10
N LYS A 80 12.87 -7.52 2.12
CA LYS A 80 11.65 -6.99 2.76
C LYS A 80 11.97 -5.81 3.65
N ALA A 81 11.10 -4.79 3.63
CA ALA A 81 11.07 -3.78 4.67
C ALA A 81 10.49 -4.34 5.96
N ASP A 82 11.04 -4.00 7.12
CA ASP A 82 10.54 -4.44 8.42
C ASP A 82 9.13 -3.91 8.72
N SER A 83 8.83 -2.73 8.22
CA SER A 83 7.53 -2.07 8.30
C SER A 83 7.42 -0.98 7.24
N VAL A 84 6.19 -0.56 6.97
CA VAL A 84 5.93 0.54 6.01
C VAL A 84 4.84 1.46 6.56
N ASP A 85 5.08 2.77 6.51
CA ASP A 85 4.07 3.81 6.70
C ASP A 85 3.66 4.36 5.33
N ILE A 86 2.36 4.31 5.02
CA ILE A 86 1.80 4.73 3.73
C ILE A 86 0.86 5.90 3.97
N ILE A 87 1.28 7.10 3.57
CA ILE A 87 0.52 8.33 3.79
C ILE A 87 0.04 8.85 2.44
N ILE A 88 -1.29 8.81 2.25
CA ILE A 88 -1.93 9.15 0.98
C ILE A 88 -2.81 10.39 1.17
N THR A 89 -2.64 11.36 0.28
CA THR A 89 -3.50 12.53 0.22
C THR A 89 -4.36 12.49 -1.04
N VAL A 90 -5.67 12.56 -0.86
CA VAL A 90 -6.66 12.56 -1.96
C VAL A 90 -7.58 13.78 -1.87
N PRO A 91 -8.24 14.20 -2.96
CA PRO A 91 -9.33 15.17 -2.88
C PRO A 91 -10.44 14.67 -1.95
N SER A 92 -11.14 15.58 -1.29
CA SER A 92 -12.31 15.23 -0.46
C SER A 92 -13.63 15.14 -1.23
N ASN A 93 -13.61 15.53 -2.49
CA ASN A 93 -14.74 15.42 -3.43
C ASN A 93 -14.21 14.93 -4.79
N PRO A 94 -14.69 13.79 -5.32
CA PRO A 94 -15.63 12.86 -4.65
C PRO A 94 -15.09 12.33 -3.32
N ASP A 95 -15.96 11.70 -2.53
CA ASP A 95 -15.63 11.20 -1.19
C ASP A 95 -14.73 9.95 -1.26
N PHE A 96 -13.51 10.14 -1.74
CA PHE A 96 -12.55 9.06 -1.90
C PHE A 96 -12.23 8.37 -0.58
N ILE A 97 -12.22 7.04 -0.64
CA ILE A 97 -11.75 6.14 0.40
C ILE A 97 -10.47 5.48 -0.11
N VAL A 98 -9.50 5.37 0.76
CA VAL A 98 -8.20 4.76 0.44
C VAL A 98 -8.05 3.48 1.24
N ALA A 99 -7.92 2.36 0.56
CA ALA A 99 -7.49 1.09 1.13
C ALA A 99 -5.99 0.87 0.84
N SER A 100 -5.26 0.35 1.81
CA SER A 100 -3.83 0.05 1.70
C SER A 100 -3.43 -1.06 2.67
N ASN A 101 -2.14 -1.37 2.77
CA ASN A 101 -1.61 -2.43 3.62
C ASN A 101 -1.60 -2.04 5.11
N GLY A 102 -1.79 -3.04 5.97
CA GLY A 102 -1.70 -2.90 7.41
C GLY A 102 -2.97 -2.35 8.05
N ILE A 103 -2.81 -1.49 9.06
CA ILE A 103 -3.91 -0.93 9.84
C ILE A 103 -3.99 0.57 9.61
N LEU A 104 -5.20 1.08 9.40
CA LEU A 104 -5.45 2.52 9.31
C LEU A 104 -5.19 3.19 10.66
N GLN A 105 -4.14 3.99 10.74
CA GLN A 105 -3.76 4.74 11.93
C GLN A 105 -4.59 6.00 12.12
N SER A 106 -4.84 6.71 11.02
CA SER A 106 -5.67 7.92 11.05
C SER A 106 -6.20 8.29 9.67
N MET A 107 -7.33 8.96 9.67
CA MET A 107 -7.85 9.73 8.54
C MET A 107 -8.16 11.14 9.04
N THR A 108 -7.60 12.15 8.38
CA THR A 108 -7.83 13.55 8.69
C THR A 108 -8.27 14.29 7.43
N GLN A 109 -9.13 15.30 7.62
CA GLN A 109 -9.54 16.18 6.52
C GLN A 109 -9.08 17.61 6.79
N THR A 110 -8.46 18.21 5.81
CA THR A 110 -8.01 19.61 5.87
C THR A 110 -8.38 20.29 4.55
N GLY A 111 -9.30 21.25 4.63
CA GLY A 111 -9.85 21.90 3.45
C GLY A 111 -10.51 20.91 2.48
N ASN A 112 -10.07 20.90 1.25
CA ASN A 112 -10.57 20.00 0.20
C ASN A 112 -9.75 18.70 0.03
N LYS A 113 -9.02 18.28 1.06
CA LYS A 113 -8.17 17.10 1.03
C LYS A 113 -8.43 16.20 2.22
N LYS A 114 -8.36 14.89 1.97
CA LYS A 114 -8.29 13.84 2.99
C LYS A 114 -6.89 13.26 3.00
N ILE A 115 -6.38 12.96 4.19
CA ILE A 115 -5.07 12.33 4.41
C ILE A 115 -5.30 11.05 5.18
N TYR A 116 -4.92 9.95 4.58
CA TYR A 116 -4.96 8.60 5.16
C TYR A 116 -3.56 8.20 5.55
N HIS A 117 -3.40 7.66 6.76
CA HIS A 117 -2.16 7.07 7.23
C HIS A 117 -2.37 5.60 7.57
N TRP A 118 -1.82 4.74 6.77
CA TRP A 118 -1.79 3.29 6.95
C TRP A 118 -0.43 2.85 7.45
N LYS A 119 -0.39 1.80 8.28
CA LYS A 119 0.85 1.23 8.78
C LYS A 119 0.82 -0.28 8.72
N GLU A 120 1.77 -0.84 7.99
CA GLU A 120 2.09 -2.27 8.01
C GLU A 120 3.27 -2.49 8.96
N ASN A 121 3.07 -3.33 9.98
CA ASN A 121 4.06 -3.61 11.02
C ASN A 121 4.80 -4.94 10.80
N TYR A 122 4.41 -5.72 9.81
CA TYR A 122 5.08 -6.97 9.47
C TYR A 122 6.02 -6.78 8.28
N PRO A 123 7.07 -7.64 8.17
CA PRO A 123 7.97 -7.58 7.03
C PRO A 123 7.23 -7.77 5.70
N ILE A 124 7.28 -6.74 4.86
CA ILE A 124 6.57 -6.68 3.59
C ILE A 124 7.53 -6.51 2.42
N THR A 125 7.32 -7.28 1.36
CA THR A 125 8.04 -7.09 0.10
C THR A 125 7.48 -5.90 -0.68
N THR A 126 8.34 -5.24 -1.44
CA THR A 126 8.00 -3.98 -2.13
C THR A 126 6.82 -4.10 -3.09
N TYR A 127 6.67 -5.22 -3.78
CA TYR A 127 5.58 -5.41 -4.73
C TYR A 127 4.21 -5.63 -4.07
N LEU A 128 4.15 -5.93 -2.76
CA LEU A 128 2.90 -6.03 -2.00
C LEU A 128 2.41 -4.69 -1.46
N VAL A 129 3.26 -3.66 -1.45
CA VAL A 129 2.80 -2.31 -1.10
C VAL A 129 1.78 -1.86 -2.13
N SER A 130 0.56 -1.60 -1.68
CA SER A 130 -0.58 -1.40 -2.57
C SER A 130 -1.50 -0.27 -2.15
N LEU A 131 -2.21 0.27 -3.13
CA LEU A 131 -3.24 1.29 -2.97
C LEU A 131 -4.48 0.87 -3.76
N ALA A 132 -5.66 1.14 -3.20
CA ALA A 132 -6.92 1.15 -3.93
C ALA A 132 -7.73 2.38 -3.48
N ILE A 133 -8.10 3.24 -4.42
CA ILE A 133 -8.71 4.54 -4.16
C ILE A 133 -9.96 4.68 -5.03
N TYR A 134 -11.12 4.80 -4.39
CA TYR A 134 -12.41 5.03 -5.02
C TYR A 134 -13.42 5.44 -3.94
N PRO A 135 -14.59 6.02 -4.21
CA PRO A 135 -15.67 6.17 -3.23
C PRO A 135 -16.33 4.81 -2.90
N TYR A 136 -15.60 3.90 -2.28
CA TYR A 136 -16.06 2.55 -1.96
C TYR A 136 -17.22 2.55 -0.96
N THR A 137 -18.09 1.54 -1.07
CA THR A 137 -18.90 1.11 0.07
C THR A 137 -18.05 0.21 0.95
N VAL A 138 -17.99 0.52 2.24
CA VAL A 138 -17.16 -0.21 3.21
C VAL A 138 -18.05 -0.83 4.28
N TRP A 139 -17.79 -2.10 4.59
CA TRP A 139 -18.37 -2.73 5.79
C TRP A 139 -17.33 -3.57 6.51
N TYR A 140 -17.65 -3.90 7.74
CA TYR A 140 -16.74 -4.55 8.66
C TYR A 140 -17.27 -5.88 9.11
N ASP A 141 -16.37 -6.83 9.27
CA ASP A 141 -16.60 -8.13 9.85
C ASP A 141 -15.46 -8.49 10.79
N GLN A 142 -15.55 -9.66 11.45
CA GLN A 142 -14.55 -10.12 12.41
C GLN A 142 -14.24 -11.59 12.21
N TYR A 143 -12.97 -11.92 12.30
CA TYR A 143 -12.47 -13.28 12.44
C TYR A 143 -11.88 -13.45 13.84
N ILE A 144 -12.24 -14.54 14.52
CA ILE A 144 -11.68 -14.92 15.81
C ILE A 144 -10.81 -16.14 15.59
N SER A 145 -9.51 -16.00 15.86
CA SER A 145 -8.55 -17.10 15.72
C SER A 145 -8.89 -18.21 16.73
N GLN A 146 -9.03 -19.43 16.26
CA GLN A 146 -9.23 -20.59 17.12
C GLN A 146 -7.95 -21.02 17.83
N LEU A 147 -6.77 -20.56 17.37
CA LEU A 147 -5.47 -20.90 17.95
C LEU A 147 -5.09 -19.97 19.11
N SER A 148 -5.35 -18.67 18.97
CA SER A 148 -4.94 -17.65 19.95
C SER A 148 -6.09 -16.96 20.67
N ASN A 149 -7.34 -17.09 20.20
CA ASN A 149 -8.50 -16.29 20.57
C ASN A 149 -8.37 -14.79 20.24
N ASP A 150 -7.38 -14.41 19.44
CA ASP A 150 -7.25 -13.04 18.96
C ASP A 150 -8.35 -12.71 17.96
N THR A 151 -8.80 -11.47 17.99
CA THR A 151 -9.80 -10.97 17.06
C THR A 151 -9.13 -10.11 16.01
N MET A 152 -9.37 -10.42 14.74
CA MET A 152 -8.94 -9.64 13.60
C MET A 152 -10.14 -8.99 12.92
N ALA A 153 -10.06 -7.69 12.67
CA ALA A 153 -11.05 -7.00 11.85
C ALA A 153 -10.87 -7.40 10.38
N ILE A 154 -11.99 -7.58 9.69
CA ILE A 154 -12.04 -7.75 8.24
C ILE A 154 -12.74 -6.54 7.67
N GLU A 155 -12.06 -5.80 6.81
CA GLU A 155 -12.61 -4.63 6.14
C GLU A 155 -12.84 -4.96 4.67
N HIS A 156 -14.06 -4.74 4.19
CA HIS A 156 -14.45 -5.00 2.82
C HIS A 156 -14.68 -3.68 2.08
N TYR A 157 -14.03 -3.53 0.94
CA TYR A 157 -14.12 -2.36 0.06
C TYR A 157 -14.67 -2.79 -1.29
N VAL A 158 -15.84 -2.31 -1.67
CA VAL A 158 -16.45 -2.64 -2.96
C VAL A 158 -16.96 -1.41 -3.69
N PHE A 159 -17.06 -1.51 -4.99
CA PHE A 159 -17.78 -0.52 -5.77
C PHE A 159 -19.24 -0.47 -5.32
N PRO A 160 -19.83 0.74 -5.09
CA PRO A 160 -21.19 0.86 -4.58
C PRO A 160 -22.25 0.12 -5.41
N ASP A 161 -22.10 0.11 -6.73
CA ASP A 161 -22.99 -0.58 -7.66
C ASP A 161 -22.85 -2.11 -7.65
N ARG A 162 -21.82 -2.63 -6.95
CA ARG A 162 -21.55 -4.07 -6.81
C ARG A 162 -21.80 -4.59 -5.40
N PHE A 163 -22.34 -3.78 -4.51
CA PHE A 163 -22.50 -4.15 -3.11
C PHE A 163 -23.35 -5.42 -2.96
N ASP A 164 -24.54 -5.45 -3.54
CA ASP A 164 -25.48 -6.57 -3.39
C ASP A 164 -24.89 -7.88 -3.97
N ASP A 165 -24.26 -7.81 -5.12
CA ASP A 165 -23.63 -8.97 -5.77
C ASP A 165 -22.40 -9.49 -4.98
N SER A 166 -21.68 -8.59 -4.31
CA SER A 166 -20.42 -8.91 -3.63
C SER A 166 -20.64 -9.35 -2.19
N TYR A 167 -21.65 -8.83 -1.51
CA TYR A 167 -21.84 -9.02 -0.08
C TYR A 167 -21.88 -10.50 0.34
N SER A 168 -22.71 -11.30 -0.36
CA SER A 168 -22.85 -12.73 -0.07
C SER A 168 -21.55 -13.52 -0.29
N ASN A 169 -20.77 -13.13 -1.30
CA ASN A 169 -19.47 -13.78 -1.60
C ASN A 169 -18.42 -13.43 -0.56
N TYR A 170 -18.37 -12.18 -0.11
CA TYR A 170 -17.37 -11.74 0.87
C TYR A 170 -17.64 -12.26 2.28
N LEU A 171 -18.89 -12.65 2.62
CA LEU A 171 -19.17 -13.35 3.88
C LEU A 171 -18.39 -14.66 4.02
N LEU A 172 -18.02 -15.29 2.89
CA LEU A 172 -17.18 -16.50 2.89
C LEU A 172 -15.73 -16.25 3.37
N THR A 173 -15.29 -15.00 3.46
CA THR A 173 -13.93 -14.66 3.92
C THR A 173 -13.61 -15.25 5.28
N LYS A 174 -14.58 -15.29 6.19
CA LYS A 174 -14.39 -15.93 7.51
C LYS A 174 -14.12 -17.41 7.42
N ASP A 175 -14.90 -18.11 6.61
CA ASP A 175 -14.76 -19.56 6.42
C ASP A 175 -13.43 -19.90 5.76
N MET A 176 -12.98 -19.04 4.81
CA MET A 176 -11.68 -19.17 4.17
C MET A 176 -10.54 -18.96 5.17
N LEU A 177 -10.62 -17.92 6.00
CA LEU A 177 -9.62 -17.66 7.05
C LEU A 177 -9.55 -18.82 8.05
N LEU A 178 -10.71 -19.34 8.47
CA LEU A 178 -10.77 -20.49 9.37
C LEU A 178 -10.09 -21.72 8.75
N LEU A 179 -10.46 -22.06 7.52
CA LEU A 179 -9.88 -23.21 6.82
C LEU A 179 -8.38 -23.04 6.60
N PHE A 180 -7.93 -21.87 6.18
CA PHE A 180 -6.51 -21.63 5.91
C PHE A 180 -5.67 -21.61 7.19
N SER A 181 -6.21 -21.09 8.28
CA SER A 181 -5.55 -21.15 9.59
C SER A 181 -5.42 -22.59 10.10
N ASP A 182 -6.40 -23.45 9.84
CA ASP A 182 -6.33 -24.87 10.20
C ASP A 182 -5.30 -25.65 9.35
N LEU A 183 -5.21 -25.32 8.06
CA LEU A 183 -4.35 -26.04 7.11
C LEU A 183 -2.88 -25.57 7.13
N PHE A 184 -2.64 -24.30 7.40
CA PHE A 184 -1.32 -23.66 7.19
C PHE A 184 -0.75 -23.01 8.46
N GLY A 185 -1.49 -22.88 9.51
CA GLY A 185 -1.09 -22.27 10.79
C GLY A 185 -1.39 -20.81 10.91
#